data_99b547cb85a065d91ff0341027cb137b
#
_entry.id   99b547cb85a065d91ff0341027cb137b
#
_cell.length_a   1.000
_cell.length_b   1.000
_cell.length_c   1.000
_cell.angle_alpha   90.00
_cell.angle_beta   90.00
_cell.angle_gamma   90.00
#
_symmetry.space_group_name_H-M   'P 1'
#
loop_
_entity.id
_entity.type
_entity.pdbx_description
1 polymer ?
#
loop_
_entity_poly.entity_id
_entity_poly.type
_entity_poly.pdbx_seq_one_letter_code
_entity_poly.pdbx_strand_id
1 'polypeptide(L)'
;MVQITMQVPEELANKIQPIQVWLPAILELSLVGCKTLATETATEMIQLFAANPSPQEALDYHVSERAQHRLRRLLALNAAGLLGEEEQRELDELHKIEHAIIKLKAQLAKHVQ
;
A
#
# COMPACT_ATOMS: atom_id res chain seq x y z
N MET A 1 19.60 10.08 0.73
CA MET A 1 18.90 8.85 1.17
C MET A 1 19.60 8.22 2.35
N VAL A 2 18.86 7.59 3.23
CA VAL A 2 19.41 6.93 4.41
C VAL A 2 19.47 5.43 4.17
N GLN A 3 20.57 4.82 4.55
CA GLN A 3 20.74 3.38 4.46
C GLN A 3 20.52 2.76 5.85
N ILE A 4 19.71 1.71 5.90
CA ILE A 4 19.42 1.00 7.15
C ILE A 4 19.91 -0.43 7.00
N THR A 5 20.67 -0.91 7.99
CA THR A 5 21.17 -2.28 8.03
C THR A 5 20.56 -2.99 9.23
N MET A 6 20.12 -4.23 9.04
CA MET A 6 19.58 -5.03 10.12
C MET A 6 20.02 -6.48 10.01
N GLN A 7 20.08 -7.15 11.14
CA GLN A 7 20.36 -8.57 11.19
C GLN A 7 19.05 -9.35 11.23
N VAL A 8 18.91 -10.32 10.34
CA VAL A 8 17.71 -11.16 10.27
C VAL A 8 18.10 -12.63 10.22
N PRO A 9 17.23 -13.54 10.66
CA PRO A 9 17.47 -14.98 10.51
C PRO A 9 17.65 -15.34 9.04
N GLU A 10 18.44 -16.38 8.79
CA GLU A 10 18.73 -16.85 7.43
C GLU A 10 17.46 -17.15 6.64
N GLU A 11 16.49 -17.79 7.28
CA GLU A 11 15.21 -18.10 6.65
C GLU A 11 14.49 -16.86 6.15
N LEU A 12 14.48 -15.79 6.96
CA LEU A 12 13.86 -14.53 6.58
C LEU A 12 14.66 -13.84 5.46
N ALA A 13 15.98 -13.88 5.54
CA ALA A 13 16.85 -13.30 4.51
C ALA A 13 16.54 -13.92 3.14
N ASN A 14 16.35 -15.24 3.10
CA ASN A 14 16.03 -15.95 1.86
C ASN A 14 14.66 -15.53 1.28
N LYS A 15 13.72 -15.17 2.14
CA LYS A 15 12.40 -14.69 1.70
C LYS A 15 12.43 -13.25 1.21
N ILE A 16 13.27 -12.41 1.83
CA ILE A 16 13.35 -10.98 1.53
C ILE A 16 14.16 -10.70 0.27
N GLN A 17 15.24 -11.45 0.07
CA GLN A 17 16.20 -11.16 -0.99
C GLN A 17 15.56 -11.03 -2.38
N PRO A 18 14.64 -11.93 -2.81
CA PRO A 18 14.00 -11.79 -4.11
C PRO A 18 13.13 -10.54 -4.27
N ILE A 19 12.63 -9.98 -3.17
CA ILE A 19 11.72 -8.83 -3.17
C ILE A 19 12.37 -7.57 -2.59
N GLN A 20 13.68 -7.55 -2.51
CA GLN A 20 14.41 -6.47 -1.86
C GLN A 20 14.08 -5.10 -2.44
N VAL A 21 13.87 -5.01 -3.76
CA VAL A 21 13.52 -3.77 -4.43
C VAL A 21 12.15 -3.22 -3.97
N TRP A 22 11.25 -4.11 -3.56
CA TRP A 22 9.91 -3.74 -3.12
C TRP A 22 9.79 -3.58 -1.60
N LEU A 23 10.83 -3.96 -0.86
CA LEU A 23 10.79 -3.98 0.59
C LEU A 23 10.47 -2.62 1.22
N PRO A 24 11.03 -1.50 0.74
CA PRO A 24 10.65 -0.19 1.29
C PRO A 24 9.16 0.10 1.18
N ALA A 25 8.52 -0.26 0.07
CA ALA A 25 7.08 -0.08 -0.11
C ALA A 25 6.28 -0.95 0.86
N ILE A 26 6.69 -2.20 1.02
CA ILE A 26 6.06 -3.15 1.94
C ILE A 26 6.13 -2.62 3.37
N LEU A 27 7.30 -2.13 3.78
CA LEU A 27 7.49 -1.58 5.12
C LEU A 27 6.65 -0.33 5.33
N GLU A 28 6.62 0.57 4.37
CA GLU A 28 5.82 1.79 4.47
C GLU A 28 4.34 1.47 4.64
N LEU A 29 3.81 0.54 3.84
CA LEU A 29 2.42 0.10 3.95
C LEU A 29 2.14 -0.58 5.30
N SER A 30 3.09 -1.37 5.79
CA SER A 30 2.96 -2.05 7.08
C SER A 30 2.92 -1.06 8.24
N LEU A 31 3.63 0.06 8.11
CA LEU A 31 3.75 1.06 9.16
C LEU A 31 2.60 2.07 9.18
N VAL A 32 1.71 2.03 8.20
CA VAL A 32 0.48 2.86 8.25
C VAL A 32 -0.32 2.53 9.51
N GLY A 33 -0.26 1.27 9.94
CA GLY A 33 -0.90 0.86 11.20
C GLY A 33 -2.42 0.91 11.13
N CYS A 34 -2.99 0.40 10.05
CA CYS A 34 -4.44 0.39 9.85
C CYS A 34 -5.16 -0.39 10.94
N LYS A 35 -6.25 0.20 11.46
CA LYS A 35 -7.09 -0.39 12.50
C LYS A 35 -8.54 -0.57 12.06
N THR A 36 -8.83 -0.26 10.80
CA THR A 36 -10.17 -0.32 10.21
C THR A 36 -10.15 -1.32 9.05
N LEU A 37 -11.25 -1.35 8.28
CA LEU A 37 -11.34 -2.16 7.07
C LEU A 37 -10.30 -1.75 6.01
N ALA A 38 -9.66 -0.59 6.14
CA ALA A 38 -8.55 -0.19 5.28
C ALA A 38 -7.41 -1.19 5.31
N THR A 39 -7.30 -1.99 6.38
CA THR A 39 -6.34 -3.09 6.47
C THR A 39 -6.43 -4.04 5.28
N GLU A 40 -7.63 -4.29 4.77
CA GLU A 40 -7.81 -5.17 3.60
C GLU A 40 -7.09 -4.64 2.37
N THR A 41 -7.19 -3.33 2.13
CA THR A 41 -6.50 -2.68 1.01
C THR A 41 -4.99 -2.69 1.21
N ALA A 42 -4.51 -2.37 2.40
CA ALA A 42 -3.08 -2.42 2.72
C ALA A 42 -2.52 -3.82 2.49
N THR A 43 -3.24 -4.86 2.95
CA THR A 43 -2.84 -6.25 2.80
C THR A 43 -2.78 -6.64 1.31
N GLU A 44 -3.76 -6.22 0.52
CA GLU A 44 -3.79 -6.47 -0.92
C GLU A 44 -2.54 -5.90 -1.60
N MET A 45 -2.16 -4.67 -1.26
CA MET A 45 -0.97 -4.04 -1.83
C MET A 45 0.32 -4.71 -1.38
N ILE A 46 0.39 -5.09 -0.09
CA ILE A 46 1.56 -5.79 0.43
C ILE A 46 1.73 -7.13 -0.30
N GLN A 47 0.65 -7.86 -0.51
CA GLN A 47 0.69 -9.14 -1.23
C GLN A 47 1.17 -8.96 -2.68
N LEU A 48 0.75 -7.88 -3.32
CA LEU A 48 1.23 -7.57 -4.67
C LEU A 48 2.75 -7.47 -4.69
N PHE A 49 3.33 -6.65 -3.82
CA PHE A 49 4.77 -6.43 -3.79
C PHE A 49 5.55 -7.67 -3.33
N ALA A 50 4.98 -8.44 -2.41
CA ALA A 50 5.59 -9.69 -1.95
C ALA A 50 5.64 -10.76 -3.05
N ALA A 51 4.79 -10.64 -4.07
CA ALA A 51 4.81 -11.52 -5.24
C ALA A 51 5.88 -11.13 -6.26
N ASN A 52 6.68 -10.12 -5.97
CA ASN A 52 7.76 -9.63 -6.82
C ASN A 52 7.32 -9.26 -8.24
N PRO A 53 6.42 -8.28 -8.38
CA PRO A 53 5.94 -7.86 -9.70
C PRO A 53 7.03 -7.12 -10.46
N SER A 54 6.93 -7.06 -11.80
CA SER A 54 7.76 -6.16 -12.57
C SER A 54 7.32 -4.71 -12.28
N PRO A 55 8.19 -3.71 -12.57
CA PRO A 55 7.78 -2.31 -12.39
C PRO A 55 6.52 -1.96 -13.19
N GLN A 56 6.38 -2.50 -14.41
CA GLN A 56 5.20 -2.24 -15.24
C GLN A 56 3.93 -2.87 -14.64
N GLU A 57 4.04 -4.10 -14.13
CA GLU A 57 2.93 -4.75 -13.46
C GLU A 57 2.47 -3.95 -12.24
N ALA A 58 3.41 -3.40 -11.47
CA ALA A 58 3.10 -2.58 -10.31
C ALA A 58 2.43 -1.26 -10.72
N LEU A 59 2.89 -0.63 -11.81
CA LEU A 59 2.28 0.61 -12.33
C LEU A 59 0.86 0.38 -12.81
N ASP A 60 0.60 -0.76 -13.44
CA ASP A 60 -0.69 -1.08 -14.04
C ASP A 60 -1.69 -1.66 -13.04
N TYR A 61 -1.24 -1.99 -11.85
CA TYR A 61 -2.09 -2.63 -10.86
C TYR A 61 -3.15 -1.67 -10.31
N HIS A 62 -4.36 -2.18 -10.20
CA HIS A 62 -5.48 -1.50 -9.55
C HIS A 62 -5.99 -2.38 -8.41
N VAL A 63 -6.39 -1.76 -7.31
CA VAL A 63 -6.99 -2.49 -6.21
C VAL A 63 -8.28 -3.17 -6.66
N SER A 64 -8.69 -4.18 -5.92
CA SER A 64 -9.90 -4.96 -6.23
C SER A 64 -11.13 -4.07 -6.38
N GLU A 65 -12.13 -4.58 -7.09
CA GLU A 65 -13.41 -3.89 -7.22
C GLU A 65 -14.04 -3.62 -5.85
N ARG A 66 -13.93 -4.57 -4.95
CA ARG A 66 -14.43 -4.42 -3.58
C ARG A 66 -13.80 -3.21 -2.89
N ALA A 67 -12.47 -3.07 -2.99
CA ALA A 67 -11.77 -1.94 -2.42
C ALA A 67 -12.19 -0.62 -3.07
N GLN A 68 -12.33 -0.61 -4.40
CA GLN A 68 -12.75 0.57 -5.14
C GLN A 68 -14.17 0.99 -4.78
N HIS A 69 -15.09 0.03 -4.66
CA HIS A 69 -16.47 0.29 -4.25
C HIS A 69 -16.51 0.89 -2.84
N ARG A 70 -15.75 0.32 -1.93
CA ARG A 70 -15.70 0.81 -0.54
C ARG A 70 -15.22 2.26 -0.49
N LEU A 71 -14.14 2.56 -1.21
CA LEU A 71 -13.61 3.93 -1.26
C LEU A 71 -14.63 4.90 -1.83
N ARG A 72 -15.28 4.55 -2.94
CA ARG A 72 -16.28 5.41 -3.54
C ARG A 72 -17.44 5.68 -2.60
N ARG A 73 -17.87 4.65 -1.85
CA ARG A 73 -18.93 4.81 -0.85
C ARG A 73 -18.51 5.80 0.24
N LEU A 74 -17.29 5.65 0.77
CA LEU A 74 -16.79 6.54 1.81
C LEU A 74 -16.68 7.98 1.30
N LEU A 75 -16.21 8.18 0.08
CA LEU A 75 -16.11 9.50 -0.52
C LEU A 75 -17.48 10.13 -0.72
N ALA A 76 -18.49 9.36 -1.14
CA ALA A 76 -19.85 9.84 -1.32
C ALA A 76 -20.47 10.25 0.03
N LEU A 77 -20.26 9.42 1.07
CA LEU A 77 -20.75 9.74 2.41
C LEU A 77 -20.06 10.99 2.96
N ASN A 78 -18.77 11.13 2.72
CA ASN A 78 -18.04 12.32 3.14
C ASN A 78 -18.56 13.58 2.46
N ALA A 79 -18.82 13.53 1.15
CA ALA A 79 -19.35 14.66 0.42
C ALA A 79 -20.75 15.07 0.91
N ALA A 80 -21.52 14.11 1.40
CA ALA A 80 -22.86 14.35 1.95
C ALA A 80 -22.85 14.74 3.43
N GLY A 81 -21.68 14.75 4.07
CA GLY A 81 -21.55 15.06 5.50
C GLY A 81 -22.09 13.96 6.40
N LEU A 82 -22.13 12.71 5.92
CA LEU A 82 -22.75 11.59 6.61
C LEU A 82 -21.74 10.55 7.14
N LEU A 83 -20.43 10.84 7.13
CA LEU A 83 -19.45 9.92 7.65
C LEU A 83 -19.53 9.82 9.17
N GLY A 84 -19.60 8.57 9.66
CA GLY A 84 -19.42 8.29 11.08
C GLY A 84 -17.94 8.35 11.45
N GLU A 85 -17.67 8.27 12.75
CA GLU A 85 -16.31 8.36 13.30
C GLU A 85 -15.40 7.25 12.76
N GLU A 86 -15.91 6.02 12.78
CA GLU A 86 -15.17 4.85 12.30
C GLU A 86 -14.91 4.94 10.80
N GLU A 87 -15.88 5.41 10.03
CA GLU A 87 -15.75 5.57 8.58
C GLU A 87 -14.76 6.69 8.24
N GLN A 88 -14.74 7.76 9.02
CA GLN A 88 -13.76 8.83 8.85
C GLN A 88 -12.34 8.30 9.08
N ARG A 89 -12.17 7.48 10.10
CA ARG A 89 -10.89 6.86 10.41
C ARG A 89 -10.44 5.95 9.27
N GLU A 90 -11.36 5.16 8.72
CA GLU A 90 -11.07 4.31 7.57
C GLU A 90 -10.63 5.12 6.36
N LEU A 91 -11.35 6.21 6.06
CA LEU A 91 -10.99 7.08 4.94
C LEU A 91 -9.62 7.71 5.13
N ASP A 92 -9.30 8.15 6.35
CA ASP A 92 -7.97 8.71 6.67
C ASP A 92 -6.86 7.67 6.43
N GLU A 93 -7.10 6.42 6.83
CA GLU A 93 -6.14 5.34 6.60
C GLU A 93 -5.98 5.03 5.12
N LEU A 94 -7.07 5.01 4.37
CA LEU A 94 -7.03 4.80 2.91
C LEU A 94 -6.24 5.91 2.22
N HIS A 95 -6.38 7.16 2.67
CA HIS A 95 -5.61 8.27 2.11
C HIS A 95 -4.11 8.12 2.38
N LYS A 96 -3.72 7.58 3.53
CA LYS A 96 -2.31 7.31 3.82
C LYS A 96 -1.75 6.22 2.90
N ILE A 97 -2.53 5.17 2.66
CA ILE A 97 -2.15 4.11 1.73
C ILE A 97 -2.01 4.67 0.32
N GLU A 98 -3.00 5.45 -0.13
CA GLU A 98 -2.97 6.09 -1.44
C GLU A 98 -1.74 6.98 -1.61
N HIS A 99 -1.41 7.77 -0.59
CA HIS A 99 -0.24 8.65 -0.63
C HIS A 99 1.06 7.84 -0.80
N ALA A 100 1.20 6.74 -0.08
CA ALA A 100 2.36 5.86 -0.20
C ALA A 100 2.46 5.27 -1.62
N ILE A 101 1.33 4.86 -2.19
CA ILE A 101 1.29 4.27 -3.53
C ILE A 101 1.60 5.31 -4.61
N ILE A 102 1.07 6.53 -4.47
CA ILE A 102 1.35 7.61 -5.41
C ILE A 102 2.85 7.91 -5.45
N LYS A 103 3.50 8.01 -4.29
CA LYS A 103 4.95 8.24 -4.22
C LYS A 103 5.71 7.11 -4.91
N LEU A 104 5.31 5.87 -4.66
CA LEU A 104 5.96 4.71 -5.25
C LEU A 104 5.82 4.73 -6.77
N LYS A 105 4.62 4.94 -7.28
CA LYS A 105 4.37 4.98 -8.72
C LYS A 105 5.15 6.09 -9.40
N ALA A 106 5.27 7.25 -8.76
CA ALA A 106 6.08 8.35 -9.29
C ALA A 106 7.55 7.95 -9.42
N GLN A 107 8.09 7.22 -8.45
CA GLN A 107 9.46 6.73 -8.51
C GLN A 107 9.63 5.68 -9.60
N LEU A 108 8.69 4.75 -9.73
CA LEU A 108 8.72 3.71 -10.74
C LEU A 108 8.64 4.29 -12.16
N ALA A 109 7.82 5.30 -12.37
CA ALA A 109 7.67 5.94 -13.68
C ALA A 109 8.98 6.53 -14.18
N LYS A 110 9.84 7.00 -13.27
CA LYS A 110 11.17 7.51 -13.62
C LYS A 110 12.11 6.42 -14.11
N HIS A 111 11.92 5.19 -13.65
CA HIS A 111 12.80 4.07 -14.01
C HIS A 111 12.34 3.32 -15.25
N VAL A 112 11.05 3.41 -15.60
CA VAL A 112 10.47 2.70 -16.73
C VAL A 112 10.64 3.49 -18.05
N GLN A 113 10.90 4.78 -17.96
CA GLN A 113 11.12 5.64 -19.12
C GLN A 113 12.55 5.42 -19.71
#